data_36d3d843127b36b219b10f75a1a3b893
#
_entry.id   36d3d843127b36b219b10f75a1a3b893
#
_cell.length_a   1.000
_cell.length_b   1.000
_cell.length_c   1.000
_cell.angle_alpha   90.00
_cell.angle_beta   90.00
_cell.angle_gamma   90.00
#
_symmetry.space_group_name_H-M   'P 1'
#
loop_
_entity.id
_entity.type
_entity.pdbx_description
1 polymer ?
#
loop_
_entity_poly.entity_id
_entity_poly.type
_entity_poly.pdbx_seq_one_letter_code
_entity_poly.pdbx_strand_id
1 'polypeptide(L)'
;KSKSEELAKKLNILLANYSIFYQNTRGYHWNVKGHKFFELHLKFEELYNDLLLKMDEVAERILTLGHTPSHKYSDYKLSSTLQESDQVSDGIKAVEEIVNSFKITITLQRELLELSSETDDEGTSALMSDYIRAQEKLVWMYSSFLNN
;
A
#
# COMPACT_ATOMS: atom_id res chain seq x y z
N LYS A 1 -22.35 3.52 -14.23
CA LYS A 1 -21.60 4.73 -14.49
C LYS A 1 -21.11 5.39 -13.20
N SER A 2 -22.02 5.64 -12.26
CA SER A 2 -21.62 6.15 -10.96
C SER A 2 -20.69 5.17 -10.24
N LYS A 3 -20.89 3.86 -10.45
CA LYS A 3 -19.98 2.86 -9.88
C LYS A 3 -18.61 2.88 -10.52
N SER A 4 -18.52 3.20 -11.82
CA SER A 4 -17.24 3.36 -12.49
C SER A 4 -16.48 4.54 -11.90
N GLU A 5 -17.17 5.66 -11.65
CA GLU A 5 -16.55 6.82 -11.03
C GLU A 5 -16.14 6.53 -9.60
N GLU A 6 -16.95 5.79 -8.86
CA GLU A 6 -16.65 5.39 -7.50
C GLU A 6 -15.44 4.47 -7.46
N LEU A 7 -15.33 3.54 -8.40
CA LEU A 7 -14.21 2.63 -8.52
C LEU A 7 -12.92 3.42 -8.76
N ALA A 8 -12.95 4.38 -9.71
CA ALA A 8 -11.79 5.20 -10.02
C ALA A 8 -11.38 6.05 -8.82
N LYS A 9 -12.34 6.59 -8.09
CA LYS A 9 -12.05 7.37 -6.88
C LYS A 9 -11.36 6.52 -5.83
N LYS A 10 -11.85 5.30 -5.59
CA LYS A 10 -11.24 4.40 -4.61
C LYS A 10 -9.86 3.94 -5.06
N LEU A 11 -9.66 3.71 -6.35
CA LEU A 11 -8.32 3.37 -6.86
C LEU A 11 -7.36 4.54 -6.65
N ASN A 12 -7.82 5.78 -6.79
CA ASN A 12 -6.97 6.94 -6.50
C ASN A 12 -6.64 7.03 -5.00
N ILE A 13 -7.56 6.65 -4.13
CA ILE A 13 -7.25 6.57 -2.70
C ILE A 13 -6.19 5.49 -2.45
N LEU A 14 -6.31 4.34 -3.12
CA LEU A 14 -5.31 3.28 -3.00
C LEU A 14 -3.95 3.76 -3.49
N LEU A 15 -3.90 4.49 -4.60
CA LEU A 15 -2.67 5.07 -5.12
C LEU A 15 -2.04 6.01 -4.09
N ALA A 16 -2.87 6.85 -3.46
CA ALA A 16 -2.41 7.75 -2.40
C ALA A 16 -1.86 6.96 -1.21
N ASN A 17 -2.57 5.91 -0.80
CA ASN A 17 -2.12 5.05 0.31
C ASN A 17 -0.77 4.41 0.00
N TYR A 18 -0.60 3.86 -1.21
CA TYR A 18 0.69 3.28 -1.60
C TYR A 18 1.80 4.33 -1.61
N SER A 19 1.49 5.56 -2.03
CA SER A 19 2.49 6.63 -2.08
C SER A 19 2.97 7.00 -0.69
N ILE A 20 2.04 7.13 0.27
CA ILE A 20 2.39 7.43 1.66
C ILE A 20 3.12 6.24 2.30
N PHE A 21 2.62 5.03 2.08
CA PHE A 21 3.23 3.80 2.59
C PHE A 21 4.67 3.67 2.07
N TYR A 22 4.85 3.91 0.78
CA TYR A 22 6.16 3.88 0.14
C TYR A 22 7.13 4.83 0.82
N GLN A 23 6.72 6.08 1.01
CA GLN A 23 7.62 7.08 1.58
C GLN A 23 7.89 6.79 3.06
N ASN A 24 6.88 6.34 3.81
CA ASN A 24 7.08 5.92 5.20
C ASN A 24 8.10 4.79 5.28
N THR A 25 8.01 3.81 4.38
CA THR A 25 8.90 2.65 4.37
C THR A 25 10.33 3.07 4.04
N ARG A 26 10.52 4.02 3.14
CA ARG A 26 11.84 4.59 2.90
C ARG A 26 12.40 5.23 4.17
N GLY A 27 11.53 5.94 4.91
CA GLY A 27 11.93 6.51 6.19
C GLY A 27 12.36 5.45 7.19
N TYR A 28 11.67 4.33 7.25
CA TYR A 28 12.06 3.21 8.11
C TYR A 28 13.40 2.64 7.66
N HIS A 29 13.58 2.45 6.36
CA HIS A 29 14.81 1.93 5.77
C HIS A 29 16.02 2.81 6.13
N TRP A 30 15.85 4.13 6.05
CA TRP A 30 16.93 5.08 6.33
C TRP A 30 17.23 5.21 7.82
N ASN A 31 16.21 5.16 8.67
CA ASN A 31 16.33 5.59 10.06
C ASN A 31 16.39 4.46 11.08
N VAL A 32 16.15 3.21 10.70
CA VAL A 32 16.20 2.08 11.63
C VAL A 32 17.61 1.94 12.21
N LYS A 33 17.69 1.59 13.50
CA LYS A 33 18.96 1.41 14.23
C LYS A 33 18.86 0.16 15.09
N GLY A 34 19.99 -0.33 15.52
CA GLY A 34 20.06 -1.41 16.50
C GLY A 34 20.57 -2.71 15.89
N HIS A 35 20.50 -3.78 16.66
CA HIS A 35 21.16 -5.04 16.29
C HIS A 35 20.47 -5.77 15.12
N LYS A 36 19.25 -5.40 14.76
CA LYS A 36 18.58 -5.96 13.58
C LYS A 36 18.69 -5.03 12.37
N PHE A 37 19.61 -4.07 12.41
CA PHE A 37 19.71 -3.06 11.37
C PHE A 37 19.83 -3.67 9.97
N PHE A 38 20.76 -4.57 9.76
CA PHE A 38 21.05 -5.06 8.41
C PHE A 38 19.85 -5.80 7.82
N GLU A 39 19.22 -6.65 8.61
CA GLU A 39 18.06 -7.41 8.14
C GLU A 39 16.87 -6.51 7.84
N LEU A 40 16.60 -5.56 8.73
CA LEU A 40 15.45 -4.68 8.56
C LEU A 40 15.68 -3.65 7.47
N HIS A 41 16.88 -3.08 7.41
CA HIS A 41 17.25 -2.13 6.37
C HIS A 41 17.00 -2.75 4.99
N LEU A 42 17.46 -3.98 4.79
CA LEU A 42 17.28 -4.70 3.53
C LEU A 42 15.79 -5.05 3.30
N LYS A 43 15.11 -5.53 4.33
CA LYS A 43 13.72 -5.92 4.21
C LYS A 43 12.83 -4.73 3.86
N PHE A 44 13.10 -3.57 4.44
CA PHE A 44 12.34 -2.37 4.14
C PHE A 44 12.61 -1.89 2.71
N GLU A 45 13.80 -2.10 2.19
CA GLU A 45 14.11 -1.78 0.79
C GLU A 45 13.31 -2.67 -0.15
N GLU A 46 13.26 -3.98 0.13
CA GLU A 46 12.42 -4.90 -0.65
C GLU A 46 10.97 -4.42 -0.67
N LEU A 47 10.48 -3.99 0.49
CA LEU A 47 9.11 -3.55 0.61
C LEU A 47 8.85 -2.29 -0.21
N TYR A 48 9.69 -1.25 -0.07
CA TYR A 48 9.36 -0.03 -0.78
C TYR A 48 9.52 -0.19 -2.29
N ASN A 49 10.42 -1.05 -2.74
CA ASN A 49 10.52 -1.34 -4.17
C ASN A 49 9.25 -2.02 -4.68
N ASP A 50 8.66 -2.93 -3.91
CA ASP A 50 7.41 -3.56 -4.27
C ASP A 50 6.26 -2.54 -4.29
N LEU A 51 6.22 -1.65 -3.30
CA LEU A 51 5.19 -0.62 -3.25
C LEU A 51 5.29 0.34 -4.42
N LEU A 52 6.51 0.64 -4.88
CA LEU A 52 6.71 1.49 -6.04
C LEU A 52 6.11 0.88 -7.30
N LEU A 53 6.30 -0.44 -7.49
CA LEU A 53 5.70 -1.14 -8.61
C LEU A 53 4.18 -1.08 -8.55
N LYS A 54 3.61 -1.21 -7.37
CA LYS A 54 2.16 -1.17 -7.19
C LYS A 54 1.59 0.22 -7.46
N MET A 55 2.32 1.27 -7.09
CA MET A 55 1.92 2.64 -7.44
C MET A 55 1.74 2.78 -8.95
N ASP A 56 2.70 2.27 -9.71
CA ASP A 56 2.66 2.34 -11.16
C ASP A 56 1.50 1.51 -11.72
N GLU A 57 1.34 0.30 -11.23
CA GLU A 57 0.27 -0.59 -11.68
C GLU A 57 -1.11 0.00 -11.43
N VAL A 58 -1.32 0.58 -10.24
CA VAL A 58 -2.61 1.18 -9.91
C VAL A 58 -2.88 2.41 -10.78
N ALA A 59 -1.88 3.27 -10.97
CA ALA A 59 -2.02 4.44 -11.82
C ALA A 59 -2.38 4.04 -13.25
N GLU A 60 -1.71 3.01 -13.78
CA GLU A 60 -1.99 2.54 -15.13
C GLU A 60 -3.33 1.84 -15.23
N ARG A 61 -3.78 1.19 -14.15
CA ARG A 61 -5.13 0.60 -14.13
C ARG A 61 -6.19 1.69 -14.21
N ILE A 62 -5.99 2.81 -13.50
CA ILE A 62 -6.91 3.96 -13.56
C ILE A 62 -6.99 4.49 -14.99
N LEU A 63 -5.83 4.63 -15.66
CA LEU A 63 -5.81 5.07 -17.05
C LEU A 63 -6.52 4.08 -17.97
N THR A 64 -6.30 2.78 -17.77
CA THR A 64 -6.93 1.74 -18.56
C THR A 64 -8.46 1.82 -18.46
N LEU A 65 -8.96 2.22 -17.29
CA LEU A 65 -10.39 2.38 -17.07
C LEU A 65 -10.93 3.71 -17.58
N GLY A 66 -10.09 4.55 -18.18
CA GLY A 66 -10.52 5.80 -18.79
C GLY A 66 -10.56 6.98 -17.84
N HIS A 67 -9.89 6.87 -16.69
CA HIS A 67 -9.86 7.94 -15.68
C HIS A 67 -8.44 8.47 -15.51
N THR A 68 -8.27 9.48 -14.66
CA THR A 68 -6.98 10.15 -14.47
C THR A 68 -6.42 9.86 -13.08
N PRO A 69 -5.20 9.31 -13.00
CA PRO A 69 -4.58 9.09 -11.69
C PRO A 69 -4.05 10.41 -11.12
N SER A 70 -4.19 10.58 -9.82
CA SER A 70 -3.58 11.70 -9.10
C SER A 70 -2.07 11.58 -9.15
N HIS A 71 -1.35 12.71 -9.20
CA HIS A 71 0.11 12.69 -9.22
C HIS A 71 0.76 13.73 -8.31
N LYS A 72 -0.04 14.59 -7.67
CA LYS A 72 0.51 15.62 -6.79
C LYS A 72 0.67 15.06 -5.39
N TYR A 73 1.81 15.34 -4.76
CA TYR A 73 2.02 14.93 -3.38
C TYR A 73 0.93 15.49 -2.45
N SER A 74 0.49 16.72 -2.70
CA SER A 74 -0.57 17.34 -1.89
C SER A 74 -1.88 16.54 -1.99
N ASP A 75 -2.19 16.01 -3.18
CA ASP A 75 -3.39 15.18 -3.37
C ASP A 75 -3.25 13.86 -2.61
N TYR A 76 -2.08 13.24 -2.66
CA TYR A 76 -1.82 12.00 -1.94
C TYR A 76 -2.00 12.19 -0.44
N LYS A 77 -1.44 13.27 0.09
CA LYS A 77 -1.54 13.55 1.52
C LYS A 77 -2.99 13.78 1.94
N LEU A 78 -3.76 14.46 1.08
CA LEU A 78 -5.14 14.77 1.38
C LEU A 78 -6.05 13.55 1.32
N SER A 79 -5.87 12.69 0.32
CA SER A 79 -6.80 11.58 0.08
C SER A 79 -6.40 10.27 0.73
N SER A 80 -5.15 10.11 1.14
CA SER A 80 -4.68 8.87 1.77
C SER A 80 -5.37 8.65 3.10
N THR A 81 -5.70 7.38 3.38
CA THR A 81 -6.16 6.96 4.70
C THR A 81 -5.01 6.51 5.59
N LEU A 82 -3.80 6.46 5.05
CA LEU A 82 -2.58 6.27 5.83
C LEU A 82 -1.98 7.63 6.13
N GLN A 83 -1.40 7.77 7.31
CA GLN A 83 -0.76 9.01 7.72
C GLN A 83 0.75 8.93 7.52
N GLU A 84 1.37 10.08 7.30
CA GLU A 84 2.83 10.15 7.29
C GLU A 84 3.35 9.76 8.67
N SER A 85 4.36 8.89 8.68
CA SER A 85 4.99 8.45 9.91
C SER A 85 6.04 9.47 10.36
N ASP A 86 6.17 9.61 11.66
CA ASP A 86 7.30 10.37 12.22
C ASP A 86 8.59 9.58 12.04
N GLN A 87 9.72 10.16 12.43
CA GLN A 87 10.98 9.47 12.36
C GLN A 87 10.96 8.30 13.34
N VAL A 88 11.12 7.09 12.82
CA VAL A 88 11.11 5.86 13.62
C VAL A 88 12.44 5.16 13.45
N SER A 89 13.17 5.02 14.55
CA SER A 89 14.47 4.32 14.56
C SER A 89 14.37 2.93 15.18
N ASP A 90 13.31 2.66 15.95
CA ASP A 90 13.09 1.34 16.55
C ASP A 90 12.49 0.38 15.55
N GLY A 91 13.19 -0.74 15.30
CA GLY A 91 12.75 -1.72 14.31
C GLY A 91 11.42 -2.37 14.63
N ILE A 92 11.16 -2.63 15.92
CA ILE A 92 9.90 -3.22 16.35
C ILE A 92 8.74 -2.27 16.00
N LYS A 93 8.90 -0.99 16.35
CA LYS A 93 7.87 -0.01 16.07
C LYS A 93 7.65 0.15 14.55
N ALA A 94 8.72 0.17 13.78
CA ALA A 94 8.61 0.27 12.32
C ALA A 94 7.80 -0.89 11.76
N VAL A 95 8.08 -2.11 12.20
CA VAL A 95 7.34 -3.30 11.75
C VAL A 95 5.89 -3.24 12.19
N GLU A 96 5.61 -2.77 13.40
CA GLU A 96 4.22 -2.60 13.85
C GLU A 96 3.47 -1.63 12.95
N GLU A 97 4.09 -0.52 12.57
CA GLU A 97 3.47 0.45 11.66
C GLU A 97 3.24 -0.14 10.28
N ILE A 98 4.18 -0.96 9.80
CA ILE A 98 4.04 -1.63 8.51
C ILE A 98 2.84 -2.59 8.53
N VAL A 99 2.72 -3.41 9.59
CA VAL A 99 1.60 -4.35 9.72
C VAL A 99 0.28 -3.58 9.73
N ASN A 100 0.22 -2.49 10.49
CA ASN A 100 -1.00 -1.68 10.55
C ASN A 100 -1.32 -1.07 9.18
N SER A 101 -0.31 -0.60 8.46
CA SER A 101 -0.50 -0.02 7.12
C SER A 101 -1.02 -1.06 6.14
N PHE A 102 -0.52 -2.30 6.22
CA PHE A 102 -1.05 -3.38 5.40
C PHE A 102 -2.51 -3.68 5.71
N LYS A 103 -2.88 -3.68 6.99
CA LYS A 103 -4.27 -3.97 7.37
C LYS A 103 -5.22 -2.94 6.76
N ILE A 104 -4.85 -1.67 6.82
CA ILE A 104 -5.65 -0.60 6.24
C ILE A 104 -5.72 -0.75 4.71
N THR A 105 -4.59 -1.03 4.09
CA THR A 105 -4.49 -1.17 2.63
C THR A 105 -5.27 -2.39 2.14
N ILE A 106 -5.15 -3.52 2.83
CA ILE A 106 -5.88 -4.73 2.47
C ILE A 106 -7.39 -4.50 2.58
N THR A 107 -7.83 -3.81 3.62
CA THR A 107 -9.26 -3.50 3.79
C THR A 107 -9.79 -2.70 2.60
N LEU A 108 -9.06 -1.67 2.17
CA LEU A 108 -9.45 -0.88 1.00
C LEU A 108 -9.46 -1.75 -0.27
N GLN A 109 -8.50 -2.63 -0.41
CA GLN A 109 -8.41 -3.52 -1.57
C GLN A 109 -9.57 -4.51 -1.62
N ARG A 110 -10.05 -4.97 -0.46
CA ARG A 110 -11.24 -5.82 -0.39
C ARG A 110 -12.50 -5.05 -0.83
N GLU A 111 -12.61 -3.80 -0.45
CA GLU A 111 -13.70 -2.94 -0.91
C GLU A 111 -13.64 -2.77 -2.42
N LEU A 112 -12.44 -2.56 -2.96
CA LEU A 112 -12.23 -2.44 -4.40
C LEU A 112 -12.57 -3.74 -5.13
N LEU A 113 -12.20 -4.88 -4.55
CA LEU A 113 -12.53 -6.18 -5.11
C LEU A 113 -14.05 -6.36 -5.22
N GLU A 114 -14.76 -6.01 -4.16
CA GLU A 114 -16.21 -6.14 -4.15
C GLU A 114 -16.84 -5.21 -5.19
N LEU A 115 -16.41 -3.96 -5.23
CA LEU A 115 -16.96 -2.98 -6.16
C LEU A 115 -16.66 -3.34 -7.62
N SER A 116 -15.45 -3.80 -7.90
CA SER A 116 -15.09 -4.20 -9.26
C SER A 116 -15.86 -5.45 -9.70
N SER A 117 -16.17 -6.35 -8.77
CA SER A 117 -17.00 -7.52 -9.08
C SER A 117 -18.42 -7.09 -9.43
N GLU A 118 -18.96 -6.10 -8.75
CA GLU A 118 -20.30 -5.58 -9.05
C GLU A 118 -20.40 -4.95 -10.42
N THR A 119 -19.29 -4.45 -10.96
CA THR A 119 -19.25 -3.81 -12.27
C THR A 119 -18.68 -4.73 -13.36
N ASP A 120 -18.48 -6.00 -13.03
CA ASP A 120 -17.90 -6.99 -13.95
C ASP A 120 -16.52 -6.58 -14.46
N ASP A 121 -15.77 -5.87 -13.65
CA ASP A 121 -14.40 -5.45 -13.98
C ASP A 121 -13.42 -6.50 -13.47
N GLU A 122 -13.26 -7.56 -14.27
CA GLU A 122 -12.40 -8.68 -13.90
C GLU A 122 -10.93 -8.29 -13.75
N GLY A 123 -10.47 -7.34 -14.58
CA GLY A 123 -9.08 -6.92 -14.51
C GLY A 123 -8.74 -6.27 -13.18
N THR A 124 -9.62 -5.41 -12.68
CA THR A 124 -9.41 -4.80 -11.36
C THR A 124 -9.56 -5.84 -10.26
N SER A 125 -10.56 -6.73 -10.37
CA SER A 125 -10.74 -7.80 -9.40
C SER A 125 -9.50 -8.70 -9.30
N ALA A 126 -8.93 -9.07 -10.44
CA ALA A 126 -7.73 -9.91 -10.47
C ALA A 126 -6.54 -9.19 -9.84
N LEU A 127 -6.37 -7.90 -10.13
CA LEU A 127 -5.28 -7.12 -9.56
C LEU A 127 -5.41 -7.03 -8.04
N MET A 128 -6.62 -6.76 -7.54
CA MET A 128 -6.85 -6.68 -6.10
C MET A 128 -6.65 -8.03 -5.42
N SER A 129 -7.10 -9.12 -6.04
CA SER A 129 -6.89 -10.45 -5.51
C SER A 129 -5.41 -10.79 -5.38
N ASP A 130 -4.61 -10.42 -6.38
CA ASP A 130 -3.17 -10.64 -6.34
C ASP A 130 -2.52 -9.85 -5.20
N TYR A 131 -2.90 -8.59 -5.04
CA TYR A 131 -2.36 -7.76 -3.96
C TYR A 131 -2.74 -8.29 -2.59
N ILE A 132 -4.02 -8.64 -2.41
CA ILE A 132 -4.53 -9.14 -1.12
C ILE A 132 -3.76 -10.39 -0.72
N ARG A 133 -3.66 -11.37 -1.63
CA ARG A 133 -2.99 -12.64 -1.34
C ARG A 133 -1.53 -12.41 -0.96
N ALA A 134 -0.81 -11.63 -1.75
CA ALA A 134 0.61 -11.37 -1.51
C ALA A 134 0.82 -10.62 -0.19
N GLN A 135 -0.06 -9.67 0.11
CA GLN A 135 0.08 -8.85 1.31
C GLN A 135 -0.35 -9.58 2.57
N GLU A 136 -1.32 -10.47 2.48
CA GLU A 136 -1.66 -11.35 3.61
C GLU A 136 -0.44 -12.18 4.01
N LYS A 137 0.32 -12.66 3.04
CA LYS A 137 1.55 -13.40 3.31
C LYS A 137 2.58 -12.49 4.00
N LEU A 138 2.73 -11.25 3.53
CA LEU A 138 3.65 -10.30 4.15
C LEU A 138 3.23 -9.98 5.57
N VAL A 139 1.93 -9.81 5.82
CA VAL A 139 1.43 -9.58 7.18
C VAL A 139 1.80 -10.74 8.09
N TRP A 140 1.64 -11.99 7.60
CA TRP A 140 2.08 -13.16 8.37
C TRP A 140 3.56 -13.09 8.70
N MET A 141 4.39 -12.76 7.71
CA MET A 141 5.85 -12.74 7.92
C MET A 141 6.26 -11.63 8.89
N TYR A 142 5.76 -10.42 8.70
CA TYR A 142 6.08 -9.31 9.60
C TYR A 142 5.53 -9.54 11.01
N SER A 143 4.32 -10.11 11.11
CA SER A 143 3.75 -10.43 12.42
C SER A 143 4.57 -11.50 13.14
N SER A 144 5.10 -12.47 12.40
CA SER A 144 5.97 -13.50 12.97
C SER A 144 7.24 -12.90 13.58
N PHE A 145 7.77 -11.87 12.93
CA PHE A 145 8.92 -11.14 13.48
C PHE A 145 8.57 -10.52 14.83
N LEU A 146 7.35 -9.97 14.94
CA LEU A 146 6.91 -9.31 16.18
C LEU A 146 6.64 -10.28 17.32
N ASN A 147 6.20 -11.49 17.00
CA ASN A 147 5.72 -12.45 18.00
C ASN A 147 6.75 -13.50 18.37
N ASN A 148 7.91 -13.40 17.88
CA ASN A 148 8.98 -14.38 18.07
C ASN A 148 8.90 -15.20 19.36
#